data_3368269eb8885fb1bae04af8e2eb3bcb
#
_entry.id   3368269eb8885fb1bae04af8e2eb3bcb
#
_cell.length_a   1.000
_cell.length_b   1.000
_cell.length_c   1.000
_cell.angle_alpha   90.00
_cell.angle_beta   90.00
_cell.angle_gamma   90.00
#
_symmetry.space_group_name_H-M   'P 1'
#
loop_
_entity.id
_entity.type
_entity.pdbx_description
1 polymer ?
#
loop_
_entity_poly.entity_id
_entity_poly.type
_entity_poly.pdbx_seq_one_letter_code
_entity_poly.pdbx_strand_id
1 'polypeptide(L)'
;MKLSLLRHGEPVGGRIYRGNQDDPLTEKGWQQMLDATQNQSWDLIITSPLLRCQSFAQHLHQQQKSSLEIVDNFLELGFGDWQGQSSMQIGQDLVDAFKLSPIENKPPNAEDLYDFQHRVLNAFKIITAKKSNSALIIAHAGVIRVIKSYLLNLPIEKMFTIDVLSASCEEFEI
;
A
#
# COMPACT_ATOMS: atom_id res chain seq x y z
N MET A 1 2.18 15.18 -13.55
CA MET A 1 2.37 13.72 -13.81
C MET A 1 1.11 13.00 -13.38
N LYS A 2 0.59 12.13 -14.25
CA LYS A 2 -0.56 11.29 -13.95
C LYS A 2 -0.12 10.14 -13.03
N LEU A 3 -0.61 10.10 -11.80
CA LEU A 3 -0.25 9.12 -10.80
C LEU A 3 -1.43 8.22 -10.47
N SER A 4 -1.25 6.90 -10.60
CA SER A 4 -2.22 5.91 -10.14
C SER A 4 -1.70 5.20 -8.88
N LEU A 5 -2.55 5.04 -7.87
CA LEU A 5 -2.28 4.29 -6.65
C LEU A 5 -3.14 3.03 -6.65
N LEU A 6 -2.51 1.86 -6.75
CA LEU A 6 -3.17 0.56 -6.77
C LEU A 6 -2.85 -0.21 -5.48
N ARG A 7 -3.86 -0.52 -4.69
CA ARG A 7 -3.71 -1.47 -3.59
C ARG A 7 -3.69 -2.90 -4.15
N HIS A 8 -2.81 -3.75 -3.62
CA HIS A 8 -2.83 -5.18 -3.96
C HIS A 8 -4.20 -5.82 -3.75
N GLY A 9 -4.50 -6.85 -4.55
CA GLY A 9 -5.70 -7.69 -4.44
C GLY A 9 -5.69 -8.58 -3.19
N GLU A 10 -6.63 -9.50 -3.10
CA GLU A 10 -6.76 -10.42 -1.98
C GLU A 10 -5.52 -11.32 -1.84
N PRO A 11 -4.78 -11.28 -0.71
CA PRO A 11 -3.66 -12.17 -0.46
C PRO A 11 -4.11 -13.49 0.17
N VAL A 12 -3.29 -14.52 0.04
CA VAL A 12 -3.48 -15.80 0.75
C VAL A 12 -3.48 -15.56 2.27
N GLY A 13 -4.22 -16.37 3.02
CA GLY A 13 -4.29 -16.28 4.49
C GLY A 13 -5.42 -15.42 5.05
N GLY A 14 -6.31 -14.87 4.21
CA GLY A 14 -7.53 -14.16 4.65
C GLY A 14 -7.25 -12.76 5.23
N ARG A 15 -8.18 -12.26 6.05
CA ARG A 15 -8.12 -10.90 6.63
C ARG A 15 -7.35 -10.89 7.95
N ILE A 16 -6.07 -10.61 7.87
CA ILE A 16 -5.15 -10.49 9.02
C ILE A 16 -4.33 -9.20 8.92
N TYR A 17 -3.74 -8.77 10.03
CA TYR A 17 -2.72 -7.71 10.08
C TYR A 17 -1.39 -8.29 9.61
N ARG A 18 -1.05 -8.11 8.33
CA ARG A 18 0.14 -8.74 7.74
C ARG A 18 1.44 -8.01 8.00
N GLY A 19 1.39 -6.69 7.93
CA GLY A 19 2.64 -5.94 7.95
C GLY A 19 3.61 -6.42 6.88
N ASN A 20 4.79 -6.85 7.32
CA ASN A 20 5.87 -7.35 6.44
C ASN A 20 5.77 -8.85 6.12
N GLN A 21 4.74 -9.57 6.59
CA GLN A 21 4.51 -10.95 6.19
C GLN A 21 4.31 -11.04 4.67
N ASP A 22 5.03 -11.95 4.02
CA ASP A 22 5.15 -11.98 2.56
C ASP A 22 4.28 -13.07 1.91
N ASP A 23 2.96 -12.93 2.08
CA ASP A 23 1.99 -13.83 1.44
C ASP A 23 1.74 -13.40 -0.02
N PRO A 24 1.62 -14.37 -0.96
CA PRO A 24 1.26 -14.12 -2.34
C PRO A 24 -0.22 -13.75 -2.48
N LEU A 25 -0.62 -13.33 -3.69
CA LEU A 25 -2.03 -13.14 -4.05
C LEU A 25 -2.74 -14.49 -4.19
N THR A 26 -4.05 -14.51 -3.89
CA THR A 26 -4.95 -15.56 -4.37
C THR A 26 -5.22 -15.37 -5.87
N GLU A 27 -5.77 -16.40 -6.53
CA GLU A 27 -6.26 -16.28 -7.93
C GLU A 27 -7.31 -15.16 -8.04
N LYS A 28 -8.20 -15.05 -7.07
CA LYS A 28 -9.19 -13.96 -7.00
C LYS A 28 -8.50 -12.59 -6.85
N GLY A 29 -7.49 -12.48 -5.97
CA GLY A 29 -6.74 -11.25 -5.80
C GLY A 29 -6.00 -10.84 -7.06
N TRP A 30 -5.46 -11.79 -7.80
CA TRP A 30 -4.84 -11.55 -9.09
C TRP A 30 -5.84 -11.03 -10.12
N GLN A 31 -7.02 -11.67 -10.24
CA GLN A 31 -8.08 -11.22 -11.15
C GLN A 31 -8.60 -9.83 -10.80
N GLN A 32 -8.78 -9.53 -9.50
CA GLN A 32 -9.15 -8.19 -9.04
C GLN A 32 -8.19 -7.11 -9.55
N MET A 33 -6.89 -7.38 -9.53
CA MET A 33 -5.89 -6.41 -10.01
C MET A 33 -5.87 -6.30 -11.54
N LEU A 34 -6.09 -7.40 -12.27
CA LEU A 34 -6.26 -7.37 -13.73
C LEU A 34 -7.45 -6.49 -14.13
N ASP A 35 -8.58 -6.67 -13.47
CA ASP A 35 -9.80 -5.89 -13.73
C ASP A 35 -9.58 -4.39 -13.43
N ALA A 36 -8.89 -4.09 -12.32
CA ALA A 36 -8.60 -2.72 -11.91
C ALA A 36 -7.62 -1.98 -12.83
N THR A 37 -6.80 -2.71 -13.58
CA THR A 37 -5.79 -2.14 -14.49
C THR A 37 -6.16 -2.28 -15.97
N GLN A 38 -7.34 -2.83 -16.26
CA GLN A 38 -7.79 -3.07 -17.62
C GLN A 38 -7.83 -1.77 -18.44
N ASN A 39 -7.30 -1.83 -19.68
CA ASN A 39 -7.24 -0.70 -20.60
C ASN A 39 -6.43 0.52 -20.11
N GLN A 40 -5.56 0.33 -19.11
CA GLN A 40 -4.67 1.36 -18.61
C GLN A 40 -3.20 0.99 -18.90
N SER A 41 -2.36 2.00 -19.05
CA SER A 41 -0.92 1.83 -19.25
C SER A 41 -0.15 2.96 -18.58
N TRP A 42 1.06 2.64 -18.16
CA TRP A 42 1.95 3.58 -17.45
C TRP A 42 3.38 3.50 -17.99
N ASP A 43 4.06 4.64 -18.02
CA ASP A 43 5.48 4.72 -18.41
C ASP A 43 6.37 4.10 -17.31
N LEU A 44 5.96 4.27 -16.04
CA LEU A 44 6.72 3.85 -14.88
C LEU A 44 5.81 3.09 -13.90
N ILE A 45 6.20 1.87 -13.56
CA ILE A 45 5.58 1.05 -12.50
C ILE A 45 6.51 1.02 -11.31
N ILE A 46 5.98 1.35 -10.14
CA ILE A 46 6.69 1.32 -8.86
C ILE A 46 5.97 0.34 -7.94
N THR A 47 6.69 -0.48 -7.22
CA THR A 47 6.08 -1.49 -6.37
C THR A 47 6.78 -1.66 -5.03
N SER A 48 6.00 -2.04 -4.02
CA SER A 48 6.51 -2.66 -2.80
C SER A 48 7.26 -3.96 -3.15
N PRO A 49 8.29 -4.34 -2.38
CA PRO A 49 9.03 -5.59 -2.61
C PRO A 49 8.24 -6.85 -2.23
N LEU A 50 7.10 -6.74 -1.51
CA LEU A 50 6.32 -7.90 -1.07
C LEU A 50 5.60 -8.56 -2.25
N LEU A 51 5.60 -9.90 -2.26
CA LEU A 51 5.12 -10.75 -3.36
C LEU A 51 3.75 -10.34 -3.90
N ARG A 52 2.79 -10.01 -3.01
CA ARG A 52 1.43 -9.60 -3.37
C ARG A 52 1.36 -8.30 -4.22
N CYS A 53 2.44 -7.52 -4.23
CA CYS A 53 2.59 -6.33 -5.08
C CYS A 53 3.56 -6.61 -6.23
N GLN A 54 4.74 -7.12 -5.90
CA GLN A 54 5.86 -7.26 -6.84
C GLN A 54 5.54 -8.21 -8.00
N SER A 55 4.89 -9.35 -7.73
CA SER A 55 4.57 -10.33 -8.79
C SER A 55 3.64 -9.73 -9.85
N PHE A 56 2.64 -8.95 -9.42
CA PHE A 56 1.73 -8.29 -10.36
C PHE A 56 2.40 -7.13 -11.10
N ALA A 57 3.27 -6.37 -10.42
CA ALA A 57 4.06 -5.31 -11.04
C ALA A 57 4.97 -5.84 -12.15
N GLN A 58 5.63 -6.98 -11.91
CA GLN A 58 6.45 -7.67 -12.92
C GLN A 58 5.63 -8.12 -14.13
N HIS A 59 4.44 -8.66 -13.90
CA HIS A 59 3.51 -9.03 -14.98
C HIS A 59 3.14 -7.83 -15.85
N LEU A 60 2.70 -6.71 -15.26
CA LEU A 60 2.37 -5.50 -16.01
C LEU A 60 3.57 -4.92 -16.76
N HIS A 61 4.74 -4.86 -16.12
CA HIS A 61 5.99 -4.42 -16.73
C HIS A 61 6.31 -5.19 -18.01
N GLN A 62 6.19 -6.54 -17.97
CA GLN A 62 6.44 -7.39 -19.14
C GLN A 62 5.43 -7.16 -20.25
N GLN A 63 4.14 -6.97 -19.92
CA GLN A 63 3.09 -6.73 -20.89
C GLN A 63 3.17 -5.34 -21.54
N GLN A 64 3.44 -4.31 -20.77
CA GLN A 64 3.38 -2.92 -21.21
C GLN A 64 4.73 -2.36 -21.68
N LYS A 65 5.84 -3.09 -21.43
CA LYS A 65 7.22 -2.63 -21.66
C LYS A 65 7.55 -1.31 -20.92
N SER A 66 6.85 -1.06 -19.81
CA SER A 66 7.09 0.08 -18.93
C SER A 66 8.39 -0.07 -18.13
N SER A 67 8.90 1.00 -17.53
CA SER A 67 9.97 0.88 -16.54
C SER A 67 9.42 0.29 -15.24
N LEU A 68 10.22 -0.51 -14.50
CA LEU A 68 9.84 -1.09 -13.21
C LEU A 68 10.85 -0.72 -12.14
N GLU A 69 10.36 -0.24 -11.00
CA GLU A 69 11.17 0.03 -9.80
C GLU A 69 10.58 -0.65 -8.58
N ILE A 70 11.40 -1.37 -7.84
CA ILE A 70 11.06 -1.97 -6.56
C ILE A 70 11.58 -1.05 -5.46
N VAL A 71 10.71 -0.65 -4.54
CA VAL A 71 11.01 0.36 -3.52
C VAL A 71 10.76 -0.20 -2.12
N ASP A 72 11.83 -0.49 -1.37
CA ASP A 72 11.76 -1.08 -0.03
C ASP A 72 11.00 -0.18 0.95
N ASN A 73 11.08 1.13 0.79
CA ASN A 73 10.33 2.09 1.61
C ASN A 73 8.81 2.03 1.40
N PHE A 74 8.32 1.21 0.46
CA PHE A 74 6.90 0.90 0.27
C PHE A 74 6.47 -0.42 0.90
N LEU A 75 7.29 -1.03 1.75
CA LEU A 75 6.83 -2.08 2.68
C LEU A 75 5.63 -1.59 3.48
N GLU A 76 4.68 -2.48 3.80
CA GLU A 76 3.54 -2.13 4.63
C GLU A 76 3.97 -1.74 6.05
N LEU A 77 3.12 -1.03 6.78
CA LEU A 77 3.30 -0.73 8.19
C LEU A 77 3.57 -2.01 8.99
N GLY A 78 4.65 -2.02 9.74
CA GLY A 78 4.98 -3.12 10.65
C GLY A 78 4.04 -3.12 11.86
N PHE A 79 3.20 -4.15 11.98
CA PHE A 79 2.20 -4.26 13.05
C PHE A 79 2.71 -4.96 14.32
N GLY A 80 4.03 -5.27 14.40
CA GLY A 80 4.61 -5.89 15.59
C GLY A 80 3.90 -7.18 15.98
N ASP A 81 3.48 -7.28 17.24
CA ASP A 81 2.86 -8.48 17.79
C ASP A 81 1.49 -8.83 17.18
N TRP A 82 0.89 -7.90 16.45
CA TRP A 82 -0.36 -8.17 15.74
C TRP A 82 -0.18 -8.87 14.39
N GLN A 83 1.04 -8.98 13.89
CA GLN A 83 1.28 -9.62 12.60
C GLN A 83 0.84 -11.08 12.60
N GLY A 84 0.11 -11.46 11.57
CA GLY A 84 -0.48 -12.79 11.42
C GLY A 84 -1.82 -12.99 12.12
N GLN A 85 -2.30 -12.01 12.89
CA GLN A 85 -3.56 -12.11 13.64
C GLN A 85 -4.71 -11.39 12.93
N SER A 86 -5.92 -11.92 13.08
CA SER A 86 -7.16 -11.26 12.70
C SER A 86 -7.62 -10.25 13.76
N SER A 87 -8.50 -9.34 13.40
CA SER A 87 -9.11 -8.40 14.37
C SER A 87 -9.81 -9.12 15.53
N MET A 88 -10.38 -10.30 15.28
CA MET A 88 -11.02 -11.11 16.33
C MET A 88 -10.00 -11.66 17.34
N GLN A 89 -8.84 -12.10 16.86
CA GLN A 89 -7.77 -12.63 17.73
C GLN A 89 -7.08 -11.53 18.54
N ILE A 90 -6.90 -10.35 17.96
CA ILE A 90 -6.36 -9.16 18.63
C ILE A 90 -7.33 -8.62 19.67
N GLY A 91 -8.62 -8.62 19.37
CA GLY A 91 -9.69 -7.94 20.10
C GLY A 91 -10.16 -6.68 19.36
N GLN A 92 -11.45 -6.64 19.02
CA GLN A 92 -12.00 -5.55 18.20
C GLN A 92 -11.82 -4.18 18.85
N ASP A 93 -11.97 -4.08 20.19
CA ASP A 93 -11.81 -2.82 20.94
C ASP A 93 -10.39 -2.26 20.80
N LEU A 94 -9.36 -3.12 20.83
CA LEU A 94 -7.96 -2.71 20.63
C LEU A 94 -7.71 -2.22 19.21
N VAL A 95 -8.30 -2.91 18.23
CA VAL A 95 -8.21 -2.53 16.82
C VAL A 95 -8.89 -1.18 16.58
N ASP A 96 -10.06 -0.95 17.16
CA ASP A 96 -10.79 0.30 17.02
C ASP A 96 -10.08 1.47 17.72
N ALA A 97 -9.54 1.24 18.91
CA ALA A 97 -8.72 2.21 19.63
C ALA A 97 -7.47 2.61 18.79
N PHE A 98 -6.77 1.63 18.21
CA PHE A 98 -5.64 1.90 17.33
C PHE A 98 -6.04 2.74 16.11
N LYS A 99 -7.13 2.41 15.44
CA LYS A 99 -7.57 3.17 14.26
C LYS A 99 -8.01 4.59 14.60
N LEU A 100 -8.58 4.79 15.79
CA LEU A 100 -9.03 6.10 16.28
C LEU A 100 -7.85 7.00 16.68
N SER A 101 -6.86 6.44 17.39
CA SER A 101 -5.67 7.13 17.93
C SER A 101 -4.44 6.23 17.75
N PRO A 102 -3.88 6.18 16.52
CA PRO A 102 -2.87 5.18 16.18
C PRO A 102 -1.50 5.39 16.86
N ILE A 103 -1.24 6.60 17.36
CA ILE A 103 0.00 6.90 18.09
C ILE A 103 -0.09 6.38 19.52
N GLU A 104 -1.17 6.72 20.22
CA GLU A 104 -1.38 6.35 21.62
C GLU A 104 -1.65 4.86 21.80
N ASN A 105 -2.30 4.23 20.82
CA ASN A 105 -2.70 2.82 20.86
C ASN A 105 -1.88 1.95 19.90
N LYS A 106 -0.62 2.32 19.66
CA LYS A 106 0.28 1.56 18.80
C LYS A 106 0.39 0.10 19.29
N PRO A 107 0.28 -0.89 18.37
CA PRO A 107 0.49 -2.29 18.74
C PRO A 107 1.88 -2.51 19.35
N PRO A 108 2.03 -3.44 20.31
CA PRO A 108 3.34 -3.74 20.88
C PRO A 108 4.35 -4.14 19.79
N ASN A 109 5.56 -3.63 19.88
CA ASN A 109 6.64 -3.85 18.91
C ASN A 109 6.34 -3.41 17.46
N ALA A 110 5.27 -2.66 17.23
CA ALA A 110 4.95 -2.13 15.91
C ALA A 110 5.91 -1.00 15.50
N GLU A 111 6.02 -0.79 14.20
CA GLU A 111 6.70 0.37 13.63
C GLU A 111 6.06 1.69 14.13
N ASP A 112 6.88 2.70 14.37
CA ASP A 112 6.37 4.04 14.71
C ASP A 112 5.65 4.65 13.50
N LEU A 113 4.51 5.32 13.74
CA LEU A 113 3.70 5.87 12.65
C LEU A 113 4.40 7.02 11.92
N TYR A 114 5.18 7.85 12.62
CA TYR A 114 5.93 8.93 11.99
C TYR A 114 7.14 8.39 11.21
N ASP A 115 7.82 7.35 11.70
CA ASP A 115 8.89 6.69 10.96
C ASP A 115 8.36 6.05 9.67
N PHE A 116 7.21 5.40 9.76
CA PHE A 116 6.48 4.86 8.60
C PHE A 116 6.15 5.97 7.59
N GLN A 117 5.52 7.05 8.05
CA GLN A 117 5.20 8.21 7.23
C GLN A 117 6.46 8.78 6.54
N HIS A 118 7.52 8.95 7.30
CA HIS A 118 8.75 9.55 6.82
C HIS A 118 9.40 8.72 5.70
N ARG A 119 9.52 7.38 5.87
CA ARG A 119 10.11 6.53 4.84
C ARG A 119 9.26 6.48 3.56
N VAL A 120 7.94 6.39 3.69
CA VAL A 120 7.03 6.38 2.55
C VAL A 120 7.07 7.71 1.79
N LEU A 121 6.98 8.85 2.49
CA LEU A 121 6.98 10.16 1.84
C LEU A 121 8.33 10.52 1.23
N ASN A 122 9.45 10.10 1.81
CA ASN A 122 10.77 10.28 1.20
C ASN A 122 10.86 9.54 -0.14
N ALA A 123 10.44 8.29 -0.19
CA ALA A 123 10.39 7.54 -1.44
C ALA A 123 9.42 8.17 -2.45
N PHE A 124 8.24 8.56 -2.00
CA PHE A 124 7.22 9.20 -2.84
C PHE A 124 7.74 10.48 -3.50
N LYS A 125 8.39 11.37 -2.75
CA LYS A 125 8.98 12.61 -3.28
C LYS A 125 10.07 12.35 -4.32
N ILE A 126 10.91 11.32 -4.13
CA ILE A 126 11.93 10.94 -5.11
C ILE A 126 11.27 10.47 -6.41
N ILE A 127 10.19 9.70 -6.31
CA ILE A 127 9.46 9.18 -7.48
C ILE A 127 8.78 10.33 -8.24
N THR A 128 8.10 11.23 -7.53
CA THR A 128 7.37 12.34 -8.15
C THR A 128 8.27 13.41 -8.77
N ALA A 129 9.54 13.46 -8.39
CA ALA A 129 10.55 14.29 -9.03
C ALA A 129 11.06 13.75 -10.37
N LYS A 130 10.71 12.50 -10.74
CA LYS A 130 11.13 11.89 -12.00
C LYS A 130 10.36 12.47 -13.19
N LYS A 131 11.04 12.53 -14.33
CA LYS A 131 10.44 12.96 -15.59
C LYS A 131 9.67 11.76 -16.23
N SER A 132 8.46 11.52 -15.75
CA SER A 132 7.54 10.55 -16.34
C SER A 132 6.19 11.22 -16.57
N ASN A 133 5.49 10.87 -17.66
CA ASN A 133 4.15 11.41 -17.89
C ASN A 133 3.10 10.68 -17.03
N SER A 134 3.30 9.36 -16.83
CA SER A 134 2.40 8.52 -16.06
C SER A 134 3.15 7.52 -15.17
N ALA A 135 2.68 7.33 -13.94
CA ALA A 135 3.25 6.37 -13.01
C ALA A 135 2.16 5.59 -12.27
N LEU A 136 2.43 4.30 -12.02
CA LEU A 136 1.61 3.43 -11.18
C LEU A 136 2.40 3.03 -9.93
N ILE A 137 1.86 3.28 -8.75
CA ILE A 137 2.38 2.74 -7.50
C ILE A 137 1.50 1.56 -7.06
N ILE A 138 2.08 0.37 -6.97
CA ILE A 138 1.43 -0.83 -6.46
C ILE A 138 1.92 -1.08 -5.04
N ALA A 139 1.04 -0.92 -4.07
CA ALA A 139 1.40 -0.97 -2.66
C ALA A 139 0.26 -1.50 -1.77
N HIS A 140 0.30 -1.13 -0.51
CA HIS A 140 -0.53 -1.59 0.58
C HIS A 140 -1.45 -0.48 1.09
N ALA A 141 -2.44 -0.84 1.89
CA ALA A 141 -3.41 0.12 2.42
C ALA A 141 -2.75 1.22 3.26
N GLY A 142 -1.77 0.88 4.11
CA GLY A 142 -1.05 1.86 4.92
C GLY A 142 -0.23 2.82 4.07
N VAL A 143 0.56 2.31 3.13
CA VAL A 143 1.37 3.12 2.20
C VAL A 143 0.49 4.09 1.41
N ILE A 144 -0.61 3.61 0.83
CA ILE A 144 -1.54 4.44 0.06
C ILE A 144 -2.20 5.50 0.95
N ARG A 145 -2.57 5.15 2.19
CA ARG A 145 -3.11 6.11 3.16
C ARG A 145 -2.13 7.23 3.48
N VAL A 146 -0.84 6.92 3.67
CA VAL A 146 0.20 7.93 3.89
C VAL A 146 0.29 8.89 2.70
N ILE A 147 0.35 8.35 1.47
CA ILE A 147 0.42 9.16 0.26
C ILE A 147 -0.84 10.02 0.11
N LYS A 148 -2.03 9.44 0.30
CA LYS A 148 -3.31 10.17 0.22
C LYS A 148 -3.42 11.22 1.33
N SER A 149 -2.98 10.94 2.56
CA SER A 149 -2.95 11.93 3.65
C SER A 149 -2.10 13.15 3.25
N TYR A 150 -0.94 12.92 2.66
CA TYR A 150 -0.07 13.99 2.16
C TYR A 150 -0.72 14.81 1.04
N LEU A 151 -1.30 14.14 0.03
CA LEU A 151 -1.95 14.81 -1.12
C LEU A 151 -3.19 15.61 -0.70
N LEU A 152 -3.91 15.14 0.33
CA LEU A 152 -5.13 15.77 0.86
C LEU A 152 -4.86 16.75 2.02
N ASN A 153 -3.60 16.97 2.39
CA ASN A 153 -3.21 17.79 3.55
C ASN A 153 -3.88 17.36 4.86
N LEU A 154 -4.04 16.05 5.07
CA LEU A 154 -4.57 15.46 6.29
C LEU A 154 -3.43 15.06 7.25
N PRO A 155 -3.57 15.26 8.57
CA PRO A 155 -2.59 14.75 9.52
C PRO A 155 -2.55 13.23 9.50
N ILE A 156 -1.36 12.65 9.71
CA ILE A 156 -1.15 11.20 9.58
C ILE A 156 -1.99 10.38 10.58
N GLU A 157 -2.30 10.95 11.73
CA GLU A 157 -3.15 10.34 12.77
C GLU A 157 -4.57 10.04 12.25
N LYS A 158 -4.99 10.74 11.19
CA LYS A 158 -6.29 10.53 10.53
C LYS A 158 -6.23 9.56 9.35
N MET A 159 -5.08 8.92 9.08
CA MET A 159 -4.93 8.06 7.90
C MET A 159 -5.97 6.93 7.83
N PHE A 160 -6.42 6.41 8.96
CA PHE A 160 -7.41 5.32 9.01
C PHE A 160 -8.83 5.74 8.66
N THR A 161 -9.10 7.06 8.53
CA THR A 161 -10.36 7.57 8.00
C THR A 161 -10.43 7.49 6.46
N ILE A 162 -9.29 7.22 5.81
CA ILE A 162 -9.20 7.10 4.35
C ILE A 162 -9.48 5.65 3.98
N ASP A 163 -10.56 5.42 3.22
CA ASP A 163 -10.85 4.10 2.66
C ASP A 163 -9.89 3.78 1.52
N VAL A 164 -9.34 2.57 1.57
CA VAL A 164 -8.51 1.99 0.52
C VAL A 164 -8.94 0.54 0.35
N LEU A 165 -9.81 0.27 -0.63
CA LEU A 165 -10.34 -1.07 -0.89
C LEU A 165 -9.28 -1.97 -1.56
N SER A 166 -9.41 -3.29 -1.40
CA SER A 166 -8.56 -4.26 -2.10
C SER A 166 -8.68 -4.07 -3.60
N ALA A 167 -7.56 -4.05 -4.29
CA ALA A 167 -7.43 -3.77 -5.74
C ALA A 167 -8.06 -2.44 -6.19
N SER A 168 -8.34 -1.49 -5.28
CA SER A 168 -8.72 -0.14 -5.73
C SER A 168 -7.56 0.53 -6.45
N CYS A 169 -7.86 1.13 -7.60
CA CYS A 169 -6.92 1.95 -8.38
C CYS A 169 -7.48 3.37 -8.45
N GLU A 170 -6.77 4.32 -7.87
CA GLU A 170 -7.19 5.73 -7.84
C GLU A 170 -6.15 6.60 -8.54
N GLU A 171 -6.61 7.60 -9.29
CA GLU A 171 -5.77 8.48 -10.11
C GLU A 171 -5.71 9.89 -9.54
N PHE A 172 -4.51 10.48 -9.61
CA PHE A 172 -4.20 11.84 -9.14
C PHE A 172 -3.38 12.57 -10.20
N GLU A 173 -3.60 13.87 -10.33
CA GLU A 173 -2.71 14.78 -11.07
C GLU A 173 -1.75 15.46 -10.08
N ILE A 174 -0.45 15.31 -10.29
CA ILE A 174 0.59 15.85 -9.41
C ILE A 174 1.70 16.55 -10.20
#